data_bbf0185596771b5b26afa97dbaf59e6b
#
_entry.id   bbf0185596771b5b26afa97dbaf59e6b
#
_cell.length_a   1.000
_cell.length_b   1.000
_cell.length_c   1.000
_cell.angle_alpha   90.00
_cell.angle_beta   90.00
_cell.angle_gamma   90.00
#
_symmetry.space_group_name_H-M   'P 1'
#
loop_
_entity.id
_entity.type
_entity.pdbx_description
1 polymer ?
#
loop_
_entity_poly.entity_id
_entity_poly.type
_entity_poly.pdbx_seq_one_letter_code
_entity_poly.pdbx_strand_id
1 'polypeptide(L)'
;MSASGPAGSTESPVVVTTVRLLSPFVLTFALFTLFHGTSSVGGGFQGGVVAAAVVVTLAFGFGIRDTARWLSGGRLLGLAVAGPLVFGVVALGGIAAGGAFLQFDVLPIPKASVYATEAIELGIGATVGGVVVVLFANLAAAPDGGERP
;
A
#
# COMPACT_ATOMS: atom_id res chain seq x y z
N MET A 1 -42.72 24.83 -2.35
CA MET A 1 -41.75 24.61 -3.45
C MET A 1 -40.49 24.02 -2.83
N SER A 2 -40.46 22.67 -2.75
CA SER A 2 -39.32 21.92 -2.22
C SER A 2 -38.31 21.70 -3.32
N ALA A 3 -37.19 22.39 -3.28
CA ALA A 3 -36.04 22.11 -4.13
C ALA A 3 -35.25 20.95 -3.51
N SER A 4 -35.63 19.74 -3.83
CA SER A 4 -34.80 18.56 -3.63
C SER A 4 -33.70 18.59 -4.68
N GLY A 5 -32.60 19.27 -4.39
CA GLY A 5 -31.39 19.16 -5.17
C GLY A 5 -30.85 17.72 -5.06
N PRO A 6 -30.33 17.15 -6.15
CA PRO A 6 -29.71 15.83 -6.08
C PRO A 6 -28.51 15.90 -5.14
N ALA A 7 -28.48 15.02 -4.16
CA ALA A 7 -27.33 14.79 -3.29
C ALA A 7 -26.22 14.08 -4.09
N GLY A 8 -25.65 14.79 -5.05
CA GLY A 8 -24.38 14.48 -5.66
C GLY A 8 -23.35 15.38 -4.99
N SER A 9 -22.48 14.83 -4.18
CA SER A 9 -21.30 15.52 -3.70
C SER A 9 -20.50 15.96 -4.93
N THR A 10 -20.74 17.19 -5.39
CA THR A 10 -19.87 17.83 -6.38
C THR A 10 -18.55 18.07 -5.69
N GLU A 11 -17.66 17.13 -5.83
CA GLU A 11 -16.33 17.27 -5.33
C GLU A 11 -15.72 18.55 -5.89
N SER A 12 -15.17 19.38 -5.01
CA SER A 12 -14.64 20.68 -5.40
C SER A 12 -13.62 20.48 -6.54
N PRO A 13 -13.76 21.16 -7.68
CA PRO A 13 -12.80 21.04 -8.79
C PRO A 13 -11.36 21.34 -8.36
N VAL A 14 -11.19 22.15 -7.33
CA VAL A 14 -9.89 22.47 -6.72
C VAL A 14 -9.30 21.22 -6.08
N VAL A 15 -10.08 20.48 -5.28
CA VAL A 15 -9.62 19.24 -4.63
C VAL A 15 -9.23 18.20 -5.69
N VAL A 16 -10.10 17.94 -6.66
CA VAL A 16 -9.85 16.98 -7.75
C VAL A 16 -8.57 17.31 -8.51
N THR A 17 -8.40 18.61 -8.89
CA THR A 17 -7.22 19.03 -9.64
C THR A 17 -5.96 18.91 -8.82
N THR A 18 -6.00 19.33 -7.55
CA THR A 18 -4.85 19.22 -6.64
C THR A 18 -4.44 17.77 -6.41
N VAL A 19 -5.40 16.88 -6.13
CA VAL A 19 -5.15 15.45 -5.93
C VAL A 19 -4.56 14.83 -7.20
N ARG A 20 -5.14 15.12 -8.38
CA ARG A 20 -4.63 14.61 -9.66
C ARG A 20 -3.20 15.05 -9.94
N LEU A 21 -2.88 16.31 -9.61
CA LEU A 21 -1.54 16.86 -9.83
C LEU A 21 -0.51 16.30 -8.84
N LEU A 22 -0.85 16.20 -7.56
CA LEU A 22 0.10 15.81 -6.52
C LEU A 22 0.32 14.30 -6.42
N SER A 23 -0.70 13.47 -6.70
CA SER A 23 -0.62 12.02 -6.54
C SER A 23 0.59 11.36 -7.22
N PRO A 24 0.96 11.70 -8.47
CA PRO A 24 2.11 11.08 -9.11
C PRO A 24 3.43 11.44 -8.43
N PHE A 25 3.57 12.65 -7.89
CA PHE A 25 4.77 13.07 -7.15
C PHE A 25 4.89 12.32 -5.82
N VAL A 26 3.79 12.22 -5.08
CA VAL A 26 3.76 11.48 -3.80
C VAL A 26 3.99 9.99 -4.05
N LEU A 27 3.45 9.42 -5.12
CA LEU A 27 3.72 8.03 -5.49
C LEU A 27 5.19 7.81 -5.86
N THR A 28 5.79 8.73 -6.60
CA THR A 28 7.22 8.69 -6.92
C THR A 28 8.06 8.74 -5.66
N PHE A 29 7.70 9.60 -4.70
CA PHE A 29 8.36 9.66 -3.40
C PHE A 29 8.17 8.37 -2.59
N ALA A 30 7.00 7.75 -2.63
CA ALA A 30 6.75 6.46 -2.00
C ALA A 30 7.66 5.36 -2.56
N LEU A 31 7.79 5.28 -3.89
CA LEU A 31 8.69 4.35 -4.58
C LEU A 31 10.16 4.65 -4.25
N PHE A 32 10.56 5.91 -4.27
CA PHE A 32 11.90 6.31 -3.86
C PHE A 32 12.23 5.82 -2.45
N THR A 33 11.33 6.08 -1.49
CA THR A 33 11.50 5.65 -0.09
C THR A 33 11.56 4.12 0.02
N LEU A 34 10.73 3.42 -0.75
CA LEU A 34 10.66 1.96 -0.79
C LEU A 34 12.01 1.34 -1.24
N PHE A 35 12.58 1.86 -2.33
CA PHE A 35 13.83 1.33 -2.91
C PHE A 35 15.11 1.86 -2.26
N HIS A 36 15.03 2.70 -1.26
CA HIS A 36 16.20 3.25 -0.57
C HIS A 36 16.37 2.72 0.86
N GLY A 37 15.59 1.73 1.27
CA GLY A 37 15.63 1.18 2.62
C GLY A 37 16.95 0.53 2.99
N THR A 38 17.68 -0.05 2.02
CA THR A 38 19.00 -0.67 2.25
C THR A 38 20.14 0.34 2.39
N SER A 39 19.94 1.59 2.03
CA SER A 39 21.01 2.61 1.94
C SER A 39 20.73 3.89 2.73
N SER A 40 19.51 4.13 3.16
CA SER A 40 19.10 5.35 3.85
C SER A 40 17.94 5.12 4.80
N VAL A 41 17.50 6.18 5.48
CA VAL A 41 16.27 6.16 6.28
C VAL A 41 15.07 6.05 5.35
N GLY A 42 14.49 4.87 5.25
CA GLY A 42 13.38 4.52 4.36
C GLY A 42 13.00 3.07 4.55
N GLY A 43 12.43 2.48 3.53
CA GLY A 43 12.15 1.06 3.44
C GLY A 43 10.69 0.74 3.22
N GLY A 44 10.38 -0.55 3.27
CA GLY A 44 9.09 -1.10 2.94
C GLY A 44 7.93 -0.48 3.72
N PHE A 45 8.08 -0.30 5.02
CA PHE A 45 7.01 0.25 5.85
C PHE A 45 6.65 1.68 5.44
N GLN A 46 7.63 2.58 5.40
CA GLN A 46 7.39 3.98 5.05
C GLN A 46 6.87 4.13 3.62
N GLY A 47 7.52 3.44 2.67
CA GLY A 47 7.08 3.43 1.27
C GLY A 47 5.65 2.92 1.12
N GLY A 48 5.29 1.83 1.84
CA GLY A 48 3.95 1.27 1.86
C GLY A 48 2.89 2.22 2.42
N VAL A 49 3.19 2.89 3.54
CA VAL A 49 2.29 3.90 4.15
C VAL A 49 2.07 5.07 3.21
N VAL A 50 3.13 5.62 2.60
CA VAL A 50 3.02 6.76 1.69
C VAL A 50 2.25 6.35 0.42
N ALA A 51 2.48 5.15 -0.12
CA ALA A 51 1.71 4.63 -1.25
C ALA A 51 0.21 4.47 -0.90
N ALA A 52 -0.10 3.96 0.30
CA ALA A 52 -1.49 3.89 0.78
C ALA A 52 -2.12 5.28 0.93
N ALA A 53 -1.37 6.27 1.42
CA ALA A 53 -1.84 7.65 1.54
C ALA A 53 -2.21 8.25 0.18
N VAL A 54 -1.50 7.91 -0.90
CA VAL A 54 -1.91 8.30 -2.28
C VAL A 54 -3.28 7.74 -2.62
N VAL A 55 -3.52 6.45 -2.34
CA VAL A 55 -4.82 5.80 -2.62
C VAL A 55 -5.95 6.45 -1.81
N VAL A 56 -5.71 6.72 -0.53
CA VAL A 56 -6.68 7.41 0.34
C VAL A 56 -6.96 8.83 -0.18
N THR A 57 -5.93 9.57 -0.59
CA THR A 57 -6.09 10.91 -1.15
C THR A 57 -6.88 10.87 -2.46
N LEU A 58 -6.63 9.87 -3.33
CA LEU A 58 -7.42 9.65 -4.55
C LEU A 58 -8.89 9.34 -4.21
N ALA A 59 -9.15 8.57 -3.15
CA ALA A 59 -10.50 8.26 -2.72
C ALA A 59 -11.26 9.51 -2.24
N PHE A 60 -10.60 10.44 -1.60
CA PHE A 60 -11.19 11.74 -1.25
C PHE A 60 -11.37 12.66 -2.45
N GLY A 61 -10.48 12.58 -3.45
CA GLY A 61 -10.56 13.42 -4.65
C GLY A 61 -11.53 12.93 -5.72
N PHE A 62 -11.73 11.63 -5.86
CA PHE A 62 -12.55 11.02 -6.93
C PHE A 62 -13.76 10.25 -6.43
N GLY A 63 -13.96 10.19 -5.12
CA GLY A 63 -15.01 9.42 -4.48
C GLY A 63 -14.57 8.05 -3.99
N ILE A 64 -14.94 7.76 -2.75
CA ILE A 64 -14.57 6.52 -2.06
C ILE A 64 -15.12 5.30 -2.79
N ARG A 65 -16.37 5.36 -3.27
CA ARG A 65 -17.03 4.23 -3.96
C ARG A 65 -16.36 3.90 -5.29
N ASP A 66 -15.94 4.90 -6.05
CA ASP A 66 -15.33 4.72 -7.35
C ASP A 66 -13.89 4.21 -7.19
N THR A 67 -13.16 4.73 -6.22
CA THR A 67 -11.81 4.23 -5.87
C THR A 67 -11.88 2.79 -5.35
N ALA A 68 -12.86 2.44 -4.52
CA ALA A 68 -13.04 1.09 -4.01
C ALA A 68 -13.38 0.07 -5.12
N ARG A 69 -14.07 0.48 -6.20
CA ARG A 69 -14.30 -0.38 -7.37
C ARG A 69 -13.02 -0.71 -8.14
N TRP A 70 -12.09 0.20 -8.19
CA TRP A 70 -10.77 -0.01 -8.80
C TRP A 70 -9.92 -1.01 -8.01
N LEU A 71 -10.05 -0.97 -6.70
CA LEU A 71 -9.30 -1.76 -5.74
C LEU A 71 -10.16 -2.95 -5.30
N SER A 72 -10.17 -4.03 -6.09
CA SER A 72 -10.87 -5.24 -5.66
C SER A 72 -10.28 -5.75 -4.34
N GLY A 73 -11.14 -6.10 -3.38
CA GLY A 73 -10.73 -6.60 -2.06
C GLY A 73 -9.78 -7.80 -2.15
N GLY A 74 -9.95 -8.66 -3.15
CA GLY A 74 -9.07 -9.78 -3.41
C GLY A 74 -7.64 -9.37 -3.79
N ARG A 75 -7.47 -8.30 -4.57
CA ARG A 75 -6.12 -7.79 -4.93
C ARG A 75 -5.42 -7.19 -3.71
N LEU A 76 -6.15 -6.43 -2.90
CA LEU A 76 -5.60 -5.85 -1.67
C LEU A 76 -5.22 -6.91 -0.66
N LEU A 77 -6.08 -7.94 -0.49
CA LEU A 77 -5.76 -9.08 0.35
C LEU A 77 -4.54 -9.84 -0.18
N GLY A 78 -4.46 -10.03 -1.51
CA GLY A 78 -3.28 -10.61 -2.15
C GLY A 78 -1.99 -9.85 -1.83
N LEU A 79 -2.02 -8.52 -1.90
CA LEU A 79 -0.87 -7.67 -1.50
C LEU A 79 -0.54 -7.83 -0.02
N ALA A 80 -1.54 -7.86 0.85
CA ALA A 80 -1.34 -8.03 2.29
C ALA A 80 -0.69 -9.37 2.65
N VAL A 81 -1.03 -10.44 1.91
CA VAL A 81 -0.48 -11.79 2.14
C VAL A 81 0.87 -11.99 1.43
N ALA A 82 1.11 -11.29 0.32
CA ALA A 82 2.34 -11.44 -0.46
C ALA A 82 3.61 -11.13 0.35
N GLY A 83 3.57 -10.14 1.24
CA GLY A 83 4.73 -9.77 2.03
C GLY A 83 5.22 -10.86 2.97
N PRO A 84 4.38 -11.39 3.87
CA PRO A 84 4.76 -12.53 4.70
C PRO A 84 5.24 -13.75 3.91
N LEU A 85 4.65 -14.01 2.73
CA LEU A 85 5.10 -15.10 1.85
C LEU A 85 6.50 -14.82 1.29
N VAL A 86 6.76 -13.61 0.78
CA VAL A 86 8.08 -13.21 0.29
C VAL A 86 9.10 -13.32 1.41
N PHE A 87 8.79 -12.80 2.58
CA PHE A 87 9.66 -12.93 3.76
C PHE A 87 9.98 -14.40 4.06
N GLY A 88 8.95 -15.25 4.13
CA GLY A 88 9.11 -16.68 4.41
C GLY A 88 10.00 -17.39 3.37
N VAL A 89 9.75 -17.14 2.08
CA VAL A 89 10.55 -17.73 0.98
C VAL A 89 12.01 -17.27 1.05
N VAL A 90 12.24 -15.98 1.24
CA VAL A 90 13.60 -15.42 1.32
C VAL A 90 14.33 -15.95 2.56
N ALA A 91 13.65 -15.97 3.71
CA ALA A 91 14.23 -16.43 4.97
C ALA A 91 14.60 -17.92 4.95
N LEU A 92 13.73 -18.75 4.33
CA LEU A 92 13.98 -20.19 4.17
C LEU A 92 15.03 -20.48 3.10
N GLY A 93 15.25 -19.58 2.16
CA GLY A 93 16.27 -19.71 1.10
C GLY A 93 17.68 -19.92 1.66
N GLY A 94 18.04 -19.24 2.76
CA GLY A 94 19.30 -19.44 3.46
C GLY A 94 19.46 -20.88 3.96
N ILE A 95 18.41 -21.42 4.58
CA ILE A 95 18.40 -22.81 5.09
C ILE A 95 18.49 -23.80 3.92
N ALA A 96 17.75 -23.59 2.84
CA ALA A 96 17.77 -24.45 1.66
C ALA A 96 19.15 -24.48 0.97
N ALA A 97 19.93 -23.41 1.10
CA ALA A 97 21.31 -23.30 0.62
C ALA A 97 22.36 -23.86 1.60
N GLY A 98 21.93 -24.49 2.70
CA GLY A 98 22.82 -25.08 3.70
C GLY A 98 23.33 -24.11 4.78
N GLY A 99 22.76 -22.91 4.86
CA GLY A 99 23.05 -21.89 5.86
C GLY A 99 22.02 -21.85 7.00
N ALA A 100 22.07 -20.78 7.79
CA ALA A 100 21.09 -20.49 8.84
C ALA A 100 19.88 -19.69 8.29
N PHE A 101 18.85 -19.56 9.13
CA PHE A 101 17.71 -18.71 8.85
C PHE A 101 18.15 -17.26 8.62
N LEU A 102 17.70 -16.64 7.54
CA LEU A 102 18.10 -15.29 7.11
C LEU A 102 19.61 -15.13 6.77
N GLN A 103 20.32 -16.23 6.57
CA GLN A 103 21.71 -16.17 6.13
C GLN A 103 21.77 -16.12 4.61
N PHE A 104 22.02 -14.94 4.06
CA PHE A 104 21.96 -14.68 2.61
C PHE A 104 23.31 -14.83 1.90
N ASP A 105 24.41 -14.74 2.63
CA ASP A 105 25.77 -14.86 2.11
C ASP A 105 26.11 -16.26 1.58
N VAL A 106 25.35 -17.28 1.99
CA VAL A 106 25.46 -18.65 1.47
C VAL A 106 24.83 -18.84 0.08
N LEU A 107 24.02 -17.86 -0.37
CA LEU A 107 23.38 -17.94 -1.67
C LEU A 107 24.42 -17.66 -2.79
N PRO A 108 24.40 -18.44 -3.89
CA PRO A 108 25.37 -18.29 -4.98
C PRO A 108 25.03 -17.08 -5.90
N ILE A 109 24.69 -15.95 -5.32
CA ILE A 109 24.28 -14.73 -6.01
C ILE A 109 25.15 -13.58 -5.51
N PRO A 110 25.85 -12.83 -6.39
CA PRO A 110 26.58 -11.65 -5.98
C PRO A 110 25.64 -10.64 -5.27
N LYS A 111 26.08 -10.15 -4.10
CA LYS A 111 25.27 -9.22 -3.27
C LYS A 111 23.91 -9.79 -2.84
N ALA A 112 23.83 -11.09 -2.57
CA ALA A 112 22.60 -11.78 -2.17
C ALA A 112 21.89 -11.10 -1.01
N SER A 113 22.62 -10.61 -0.01
CA SER A 113 22.06 -9.89 1.13
C SER A 113 21.31 -8.63 0.73
N VAL A 114 21.79 -7.85 -0.25
CA VAL A 114 21.15 -6.64 -0.73
C VAL A 114 19.82 -6.99 -1.42
N TYR A 115 19.84 -7.94 -2.34
CA TYR A 115 18.62 -8.37 -3.04
C TYR A 115 17.60 -9.04 -2.13
N ALA A 116 18.06 -9.83 -1.16
CA ALA A 116 17.17 -10.46 -0.19
C ALA A 116 16.49 -9.41 0.70
N THR A 117 17.24 -8.43 1.21
CA THR A 117 16.69 -7.32 2.00
C THR A 117 15.70 -6.51 1.18
N GLU A 118 16.05 -6.15 -0.06
CA GLU A 118 15.17 -5.40 -0.95
C GLU A 118 13.85 -6.15 -1.23
N ALA A 119 13.93 -7.47 -1.47
CA ALA A 119 12.74 -8.29 -1.67
C ALA A 119 11.83 -8.32 -0.43
N ILE A 120 12.43 -8.41 0.77
CA ILE A 120 11.68 -8.33 2.03
C ILE A 120 11.03 -6.96 2.19
N GLU A 121 11.74 -5.87 1.90
CA GLU A 121 11.20 -4.51 2.01
C GLU A 121 10.03 -4.27 1.04
N LEU A 122 10.14 -4.75 -0.20
CA LEU A 122 9.04 -4.74 -1.16
C LEU A 122 7.82 -5.51 -0.63
N GLY A 123 8.06 -6.66 -0.02
CA GLY A 123 7.03 -7.45 0.65
C GLY A 123 6.35 -6.69 1.79
N ILE A 124 7.13 -6.06 2.65
CA ILE A 124 6.61 -5.22 3.75
C ILE A 124 5.77 -4.08 3.18
N GLY A 125 6.28 -3.37 2.16
CA GLY A 125 5.56 -2.28 1.50
C GLY A 125 4.22 -2.71 0.92
N ALA A 126 4.18 -3.85 0.25
CA ALA A 126 2.95 -4.43 -0.29
C ALA A 126 1.94 -4.77 0.82
N THR A 127 2.41 -5.41 1.90
CA THR A 127 1.55 -5.75 3.05
C THR A 127 1.00 -4.50 3.72
N VAL A 128 1.85 -3.56 4.06
CA VAL A 128 1.45 -2.31 4.76
C VAL A 128 0.50 -1.50 3.88
N GLY A 129 0.86 -1.29 2.61
CA GLY A 129 0.01 -0.58 1.65
C GLY A 129 -1.35 -1.25 1.48
N GLY A 130 -1.37 -2.57 1.29
CA GLY A 130 -2.60 -3.35 1.14
C GLY A 130 -3.49 -3.29 2.38
N VAL A 131 -2.93 -3.51 3.57
CA VAL A 131 -3.69 -3.50 4.83
C VAL A 131 -4.26 -2.11 5.14
N VAL A 132 -3.47 -1.04 4.98
CA VAL A 132 -3.94 0.34 5.25
C VAL A 132 -5.10 0.69 4.34
N VAL A 133 -5.00 0.36 3.04
CA VAL A 133 -6.09 0.63 2.09
C VAL A 133 -7.34 -0.22 2.39
N VAL A 134 -7.18 -1.50 2.77
CA VAL A 134 -8.31 -2.35 3.19
C VAL A 134 -9.00 -1.78 4.42
N LEU A 135 -8.24 -1.39 5.43
CA LEU A 135 -8.80 -0.78 6.65
C LEU A 135 -9.57 0.50 6.32
N PHE A 136 -8.97 1.39 5.53
CA PHE A 136 -9.64 2.61 5.09
C PHE A 136 -10.95 2.31 4.35
N ALA A 137 -10.93 1.40 3.38
CA ALA A 137 -12.10 1.05 2.59
C ALA A 137 -13.24 0.46 3.45
N ASN A 138 -12.90 -0.39 4.43
CA ASN A 138 -13.88 -0.97 5.34
C ASN A 138 -14.46 0.08 6.29
N LEU A 139 -13.64 0.98 6.84
CA LEU A 139 -14.11 2.06 7.72
C LEU A 139 -14.98 3.04 6.95
N ALA A 140 -14.63 3.35 5.71
CA ALA A 140 -15.41 4.26 4.86
C ALA A 140 -16.71 3.63 4.34
N ALA A 141 -16.81 2.30 4.31
CA ALA A 141 -18.02 1.57 3.92
C ALA A 141 -18.92 1.25 5.12
N ALA A 142 -18.48 1.51 6.36
CA ALA A 142 -19.30 1.28 7.55
C ALA A 142 -20.59 2.13 7.46
N PRO A 143 -21.77 1.57 7.69
CA PRO A 143 -23.00 2.35 7.73
C PRO A 143 -22.87 3.39 8.85
N ASP A 144 -23.29 4.62 8.54
CA ASP A 144 -23.42 5.67 9.55
C ASP A 144 -24.19 5.08 10.74
N GLY A 145 -23.58 5.09 11.91
CA GLY A 145 -24.14 4.50 13.12
C GLY A 145 -25.41 5.23 13.60
N GLY A 146 -26.39 5.34 12.68
CA GLY A 146 -27.71 5.90 12.90
C GLY A 146 -28.63 4.83 13.49
N GLU A 147 -28.96 5.03 14.77
CA GLU A 147 -30.14 4.57 15.44
C GLU A 147 -30.43 3.06 15.39
N ARG A 148 -29.96 2.39 16.42
CA ARG A 148 -30.70 1.23 16.93
C ARG A 148 -31.89 1.78 17.74
N PRO A 149 -33.14 1.33 17.42
CA PRO A 149 -34.32 1.65 18.20
C PRO A 149 -34.22 1.09 19.62
#